data_12a3a6b5ec6b89133595d6591ef05565
#
_entry.id   12a3a6b5ec6b89133595d6591ef05565
#
_cell.length_a   1.000
_cell.length_b   1.000
_cell.length_c   1.000
_cell.angle_alpha   90.00
_cell.angle_beta   90.00
_cell.angle_gamma   90.00
#
_symmetry.space_group_name_H-M   'P 1'
#
loop_
_entity.id
_entity.type
_entity.pdbx_description
1 polymer ?
#
loop_
_entity_poly.entity_id
_entity_poly.type
_entity_poly.pdbx_seq_one_letter_code
_entity_poly.pdbx_strand_id
1 'polypeptide(L)'
;ANHWPEDVQNFFGDGDECHLAFHFPLMPRMYMAIAQEDRFPIADILRQTPDIPFNCQWAMFLRNHDELTLEMVTDVERDYLWSTYANDPRARINVGIRRRLAPLMDNDRRKIEVMNSLLLSFPGTPIIYYGDEIGMGDNIYLGDRNGVRTPMQWTPDRNGGFSRCDPARLYLPMIMDPVYGYEAVNIEAQSRSLASLLSWTKRLISVRKSSKVFGRGSLTFVRPANRSVLVYVRQYENEVVLCVANLSRSAQAAEIDLSPWRGRTPLELLGNKDFPVIGDRPYVVTLAPYGFFWFQLCEKLEKQPNISHSTPELETLVVINGWTQMLQGRSRQILEHDVLP
;
A
#
# COMPACT_ATOMS: atom_id res chain seq x y z
N ALA A 1 18.71 -8.97 -11.26
CA ALA A 1 19.29 -8.37 -12.45
C ALA A 1 18.38 -7.27 -12.99
N ASN A 2 18.97 -6.15 -13.41
CA ASN A 2 18.24 -5.02 -13.99
C ASN A 2 17.97 -5.34 -15.47
N HIS A 3 16.97 -6.18 -15.74
CA HIS A 3 16.58 -6.57 -17.09
C HIS A 3 15.13 -6.17 -17.37
N TRP A 4 14.78 -6.05 -18.62
CA TRP A 4 13.41 -5.90 -19.06
C TRP A 4 12.61 -7.16 -18.72
N PRO A 5 11.29 -7.06 -18.49
CA PRO A 5 10.48 -8.19 -18.08
C PRO A 5 10.54 -9.36 -19.07
N GLU A 6 10.65 -9.07 -20.36
CA GLU A 6 10.80 -10.08 -21.43
C GLU A 6 12.09 -10.89 -21.27
N ASP A 7 13.21 -10.25 -20.90
CA ASP A 7 14.48 -10.95 -20.67
C ASP A 7 14.45 -11.72 -19.35
N VAL A 8 13.80 -11.17 -18.32
CA VAL A 8 13.69 -11.82 -17.01
C VAL A 8 12.85 -13.09 -17.09
N GLN A 9 11.89 -13.16 -18.02
CA GLN A 9 11.06 -14.35 -18.23
C GLN A 9 11.93 -15.60 -18.43
N ASN A 10 13.06 -15.48 -19.10
CA ASN A 10 13.97 -16.62 -19.37
C ASN A 10 14.56 -17.23 -18.08
N PHE A 11 14.64 -16.46 -16.97
CA PHE A 11 15.14 -16.97 -15.68
C PHE A 11 14.11 -17.78 -14.88
N PHE A 12 12.86 -17.80 -15.31
CA PHE A 12 11.85 -18.66 -14.71
C PHE A 12 11.86 -20.08 -15.32
N GLY A 13 12.40 -20.25 -16.53
CA GLY A 13 12.29 -21.49 -17.28
C GLY A 13 10.83 -21.90 -17.47
N ASP A 14 10.54 -23.17 -17.36
CA ASP A 14 9.20 -23.73 -17.31
C ASP A 14 8.62 -23.73 -15.88
N GLY A 15 9.18 -22.89 -14.98
CA GLY A 15 8.84 -22.85 -13.56
C GLY A 15 9.72 -23.74 -12.70
N ASP A 16 10.86 -24.17 -13.22
CA ASP A 16 11.82 -25.09 -12.61
C ASP A 16 13.17 -24.42 -12.27
N GLU A 17 13.34 -23.13 -12.66
CA GLU A 17 14.53 -22.35 -12.33
C GLU A 17 14.24 -21.35 -11.19
N CYS A 18 14.25 -20.03 -11.47
CA CYS A 18 13.93 -19.02 -10.47
C CYS A 18 12.42 -18.92 -10.28
N HIS A 19 11.94 -18.93 -9.02
CA HIS A 19 10.50 -18.79 -8.71
C HIS A 19 10.10 -17.35 -8.40
N LEU A 20 11.07 -16.44 -8.23
CA LEU A 20 10.83 -15.03 -7.90
C LEU A 20 11.85 -14.13 -8.60
N ALA A 21 11.38 -13.12 -9.32
CA ALA A 21 12.21 -12.11 -9.94
C ALA A 21 11.69 -10.70 -9.68
N PHE A 22 12.61 -9.77 -9.43
CA PHE A 22 12.26 -8.37 -9.19
C PHE A 22 11.78 -7.68 -10.46
N HIS A 23 10.66 -6.98 -10.37
CA HIS A 23 10.12 -6.16 -11.45
C HIS A 23 10.68 -4.74 -11.41
N PHE A 24 11.95 -4.57 -11.79
CA PHE A 24 12.62 -3.27 -11.75
C PHE A 24 11.95 -2.18 -12.62
N PRO A 25 11.44 -2.45 -13.83
CA PRO A 25 10.87 -1.40 -14.67
C PRO A 25 9.59 -0.76 -14.12
N LEU A 26 8.82 -1.45 -13.30
CA LEU A 26 7.59 -0.89 -12.71
C LEU A 26 7.89 0.15 -11.63
N MET A 27 8.92 -0.07 -10.82
CA MET A 27 9.25 0.79 -9.69
C MET A 27 9.38 2.27 -10.09
N PRO A 28 10.26 2.71 -11.00
CA PRO A 28 10.38 4.12 -11.39
C PRO A 28 9.10 4.65 -12.05
N ARG A 29 8.33 3.80 -12.73
CA ARG A 29 7.09 4.21 -13.38
C ARG A 29 5.95 4.50 -12.43
N MET A 30 5.93 3.88 -11.25
CA MET A 30 4.99 4.26 -10.19
C MET A 30 5.27 5.69 -9.69
N TYR A 31 6.54 6.05 -9.49
CA TYR A 31 6.93 7.42 -9.13
C TYR A 31 6.62 8.41 -10.26
N MET A 32 6.88 8.02 -11.51
CA MET A 32 6.57 8.85 -12.67
C MET A 32 5.08 9.12 -12.80
N ALA A 33 4.24 8.12 -12.57
CA ALA A 33 2.79 8.26 -12.64
C ALA A 33 2.25 9.26 -11.61
N ILE A 34 2.79 9.26 -10.39
CA ILE A 34 2.46 10.26 -9.36
C ILE A 34 2.95 11.65 -9.75
N ALA A 35 4.19 11.76 -10.28
CA ALA A 35 4.77 13.04 -10.69
C ALA A 35 4.03 13.68 -11.87
N GLN A 36 3.60 12.87 -12.82
CA GLN A 36 2.87 13.31 -14.03
C GLN A 36 1.36 13.37 -13.82
N GLU A 37 0.86 12.88 -12.69
CA GLU A 37 -0.59 12.74 -12.44
C GLU A 37 -1.30 11.94 -13.55
N ASP A 38 -0.62 10.92 -14.10
CA ASP A 38 -1.08 10.15 -15.26
C ASP A 38 -0.84 8.63 -15.03
N ARG A 39 -1.87 7.83 -15.31
CA ARG A 39 -1.78 6.35 -15.21
C ARG A 39 -0.92 5.70 -16.29
N PHE A 40 -0.59 6.41 -17.38
CA PHE A 40 0.05 5.83 -18.55
C PHE A 40 1.35 5.08 -18.22
N PRO A 41 2.30 5.62 -17.43
CA PRO A 41 3.56 4.94 -17.14
C PRO A 41 3.36 3.55 -16.52
N ILE A 42 2.42 3.43 -15.60
CA ILE A 42 2.10 2.16 -14.93
C ILE A 42 1.38 1.20 -15.89
N ALA A 43 0.33 1.70 -16.55
CA ALA A 43 -0.47 0.87 -17.43
C ALA A 43 0.31 0.36 -18.64
N ASP A 44 1.29 1.12 -19.11
CA ASP A 44 2.12 0.76 -20.24
C ASP A 44 3.08 -0.38 -19.89
N ILE A 45 3.87 -0.23 -18.83
CA ILE A 45 4.84 -1.27 -18.43
C ILE A 45 4.16 -2.58 -17.99
N LEU A 46 3.01 -2.51 -17.31
CA LEU A 46 2.30 -3.72 -16.92
C LEU A 46 1.68 -4.48 -18.10
N ARG A 47 1.38 -3.78 -19.21
CA ARG A 47 0.97 -4.44 -20.46
C ARG A 47 2.15 -5.11 -21.20
N GLN A 48 3.36 -4.59 -21.03
CA GLN A 48 4.59 -5.17 -21.58
C GLN A 48 5.16 -6.30 -20.70
N THR A 49 4.60 -6.47 -19.50
CA THR A 49 5.04 -7.55 -18.59
C THR A 49 4.45 -8.88 -19.06
N PRO A 50 5.29 -9.87 -19.39
CA PRO A 50 4.82 -11.16 -19.89
C PRO A 50 4.18 -11.99 -18.79
N ASP A 51 3.35 -12.95 -19.19
CA ASP A 51 2.89 -14.00 -18.31
C ASP A 51 4.05 -14.88 -17.88
N ILE A 52 4.02 -15.36 -16.65
CA ILE A 52 5.04 -16.22 -16.06
C ILE A 52 4.42 -17.54 -15.59
N PRO A 53 5.19 -18.62 -15.39
CA PRO A 53 4.68 -19.89 -14.89
C PRO A 53 3.89 -19.73 -13.59
N PHE A 54 2.85 -20.52 -13.41
CA PHE A 54 1.88 -20.40 -12.30
C PHE A 54 2.53 -20.46 -10.90
N ASN A 55 3.61 -21.21 -10.75
CA ASN A 55 4.37 -21.34 -9.50
C ASN A 55 5.39 -20.21 -9.29
N CYS A 56 5.51 -19.28 -10.25
CA CYS A 56 6.42 -18.13 -10.18
C CYS A 56 5.67 -16.85 -9.79
N GLN A 57 6.45 -15.84 -9.34
CA GLN A 57 5.91 -14.53 -8.96
C GLN A 57 6.89 -13.40 -9.32
N TRP A 58 6.35 -12.26 -9.73
CA TRP A 58 7.09 -11.01 -9.75
C TRP A 58 7.23 -10.46 -8.33
N ALA A 59 8.44 -10.05 -7.94
CA ALA A 59 8.68 -9.28 -6.72
C ALA A 59 8.49 -7.79 -7.02
N MET A 60 7.41 -7.22 -6.48
CA MET A 60 7.08 -5.80 -6.62
C MET A 60 7.61 -5.03 -5.42
N PHE A 61 8.18 -3.85 -5.63
CA PHE A 61 8.73 -3.04 -4.55
C PHE A 61 8.71 -1.55 -4.88
N LEU A 62 8.66 -0.70 -3.87
CA LEU A 62 8.79 0.75 -3.99
C LEU A 62 10.24 1.17 -3.75
N ARG A 63 10.82 0.66 -2.68
CA ARG A 63 12.21 0.92 -2.29
C ARG A 63 12.88 -0.35 -1.81
N ASN A 64 14.22 -0.33 -1.80
CA ASN A 64 15.08 -1.37 -1.29
C ASN A 64 16.34 -0.74 -0.64
N HIS A 65 17.34 -1.56 -0.35
CA HIS A 65 18.62 -1.15 0.24
C HIS A 65 19.57 -0.44 -0.74
N ASP A 66 19.20 -0.35 -2.01
CA ASP A 66 19.96 0.32 -3.07
C ASP A 66 19.25 1.60 -3.53
N GLU A 67 19.76 2.21 -4.57
CA GLU A 67 19.10 3.36 -5.21
C GLU A 67 17.77 2.96 -5.86
N LEU A 68 16.87 3.94 -6.01
CA LEU A 68 15.79 3.87 -6.99
C LEU A 68 16.46 3.94 -8.36
N THR A 69 16.74 2.78 -8.97
CA THR A 69 17.44 2.71 -10.24
C THR A 69 16.57 3.26 -11.38
N LEU A 70 17.19 4.06 -12.24
CA LEU A 70 16.58 4.64 -13.46
C LEU A 70 17.20 4.06 -14.72
N GLU A 71 17.82 2.87 -14.63
CA GLU A 71 18.37 2.16 -15.79
C GLU A 71 17.28 1.68 -16.76
N MET A 72 16.07 1.40 -16.23
CA MET A 72 14.92 0.88 -16.99
C MET A 72 13.95 1.98 -17.45
N VAL A 73 14.42 3.20 -17.60
CA VAL A 73 13.69 4.33 -18.19
C VAL A 73 14.53 5.01 -19.25
N THR A 74 13.93 5.78 -20.13
CA THR A 74 14.64 6.58 -21.13
C THR A 74 15.44 7.72 -20.49
N ASP A 75 16.40 8.28 -21.21
CA ASP A 75 17.18 9.42 -20.72
C ASP A 75 16.30 10.63 -20.36
N VAL A 76 15.28 10.90 -21.17
CA VAL A 76 14.31 11.98 -20.92
C VAL A 76 13.50 11.72 -19.64
N GLU A 77 13.05 10.50 -19.44
CA GLU A 77 12.32 10.10 -18.22
C GLU A 77 13.23 10.17 -16.99
N ARG A 78 14.49 9.76 -17.13
CA ARG A 78 15.48 9.85 -16.06
C ARG A 78 15.71 11.29 -15.62
N ASP A 79 15.95 12.18 -16.57
CA ASP A 79 16.18 13.60 -16.30
C ASP A 79 14.96 14.25 -15.65
N TYR A 80 13.75 13.88 -16.08
CA TYR A 80 12.51 14.29 -15.44
C TYR A 80 12.41 13.80 -13.99
N LEU A 81 12.69 12.53 -13.73
CA LEU A 81 12.66 11.97 -12.38
C LEU A 81 13.74 12.58 -11.47
N TRP A 82 14.93 12.85 -11.99
CA TRP A 82 15.96 13.56 -11.25
C TRP A 82 15.56 14.99 -10.89
N SER A 83 14.96 15.72 -11.83
CA SER A 83 14.47 17.08 -11.55
C SER A 83 13.32 17.10 -10.55
N THR A 84 12.48 16.05 -10.52
CA THR A 84 11.33 15.95 -9.64
C THR A 84 11.72 15.47 -8.23
N TYR A 85 12.54 14.41 -8.11
CA TYR A 85 12.76 13.69 -6.86
C TYR A 85 14.18 13.83 -6.29
N ALA A 86 15.11 14.35 -7.05
CA ALA A 86 16.53 14.48 -6.68
C ALA A 86 17.12 15.80 -7.18
N ASN A 87 16.46 16.92 -6.87
CA ASN A 87 16.97 18.25 -7.16
C ASN A 87 18.34 18.50 -6.51
N ASP A 88 18.53 18.01 -5.29
CA ASP A 88 19.85 17.98 -4.65
C ASP A 88 20.71 16.89 -5.30
N PRO A 89 21.84 17.24 -5.93
CA PRO A 89 22.71 16.23 -6.56
C PRO A 89 23.21 15.16 -5.60
N ARG A 90 23.27 15.45 -4.29
CA ARG A 90 23.66 14.48 -3.27
C ARG A 90 22.67 13.33 -3.12
N ALA A 91 21.42 13.54 -3.54
CA ALA A 91 20.42 12.47 -3.59
C ALA A 91 20.61 11.54 -4.78
N ARG A 92 21.47 11.88 -5.76
CA ARG A 92 21.75 11.05 -6.94
C ARG A 92 22.94 10.12 -6.68
N ILE A 93 22.86 8.93 -7.22
CA ILE A 93 23.97 7.97 -7.24
C ILE A 93 23.84 7.07 -8.47
N ASN A 94 24.93 6.84 -9.18
CA ASN A 94 24.91 6.14 -10.46
C ASN A 94 23.86 6.79 -11.39
N VAL A 95 22.98 5.98 -11.98
CA VAL A 95 21.83 6.47 -12.76
C VAL A 95 20.54 6.49 -11.96
N GLY A 96 20.60 6.52 -10.61
CA GLY A 96 19.42 6.42 -9.73
C GLY A 96 19.35 7.47 -8.64
N ILE A 97 18.44 7.26 -7.70
CA ILE A 97 18.12 8.16 -6.59
C ILE A 97 18.22 7.41 -5.27
N ARG A 98 19.10 7.87 -4.37
CA ARG A 98 19.31 7.28 -3.04
C ARG A 98 18.46 7.97 -1.97
N ARG A 99 17.14 7.87 -2.10
CA ARG A 99 16.15 8.38 -1.16
C ARG A 99 15.21 7.27 -0.71
N ARG A 100 14.65 7.38 0.50
CA ARG A 100 13.58 6.50 0.99
C ARG A 100 12.21 6.95 0.50
N LEU A 101 11.19 6.11 0.68
CA LEU A 101 9.82 6.39 0.22
C LEU A 101 9.27 7.70 0.79
N ALA A 102 9.33 7.90 2.11
CA ALA A 102 8.74 9.08 2.73
C ALA A 102 9.36 10.41 2.22
N PRO A 103 10.69 10.57 2.13
CA PRO A 103 11.28 11.75 1.51
C PRO A 103 10.96 11.91 0.02
N LEU A 104 10.85 10.82 -0.76
CA LEU A 104 10.45 10.88 -2.17
C LEU A 104 9.01 11.38 -2.33
N MET A 105 8.16 11.10 -1.34
CA MET A 105 6.77 11.54 -1.31
C MET A 105 6.56 12.85 -0.53
N ASP A 106 7.61 13.62 -0.27
CA ASP A 106 7.56 14.88 0.49
C ASP A 106 6.92 14.72 1.88
N ASN A 107 7.01 13.53 2.48
CA ASN A 107 6.33 13.14 3.71
C ASN A 107 4.79 13.33 3.65
N ASP A 108 4.20 13.44 2.47
CA ASP A 108 2.75 13.49 2.30
C ASP A 108 2.17 12.09 2.54
N ARG A 109 1.45 11.96 3.63
CA ARG A 109 0.81 10.72 4.06
C ARG A 109 -0.06 10.10 2.97
N ARG A 110 -0.81 10.89 2.20
CA ARG A 110 -1.70 10.41 1.13
C ARG A 110 -0.93 9.85 -0.05
N LYS A 111 0.19 10.50 -0.43
CA LYS A 111 1.10 9.96 -1.46
C LYS A 111 1.70 8.63 -1.03
N ILE A 112 2.14 8.51 0.23
CA ILE A 112 2.69 7.27 0.77
C ILE A 112 1.62 6.16 0.77
N GLU A 113 0.39 6.48 1.15
CA GLU A 113 -0.72 5.52 1.18
C GLU A 113 -1.11 5.04 -0.22
N VAL A 114 -1.26 5.93 -1.20
CA VAL A 114 -1.59 5.50 -2.56
C VAL A 114 -0.47 4.66 -3.17
N MET A 115 0.81 5.01 -2.96
CA MET A 115 1.93 4.20 -3.43
C MET A 115 1.92 2.79 -2.84
N ASN A 116 1.70 2.66 -1.52
CA ASN A 116 1.57 1.36 -0.87
C ASN A 116 0.30 0.60 -1.31
N SER A 117 -0.80 1.30 -1.60
CA SER A 117 -2.00 0.66 -2.13
C SER A 117 -1.75 0.03 -3.51
N LEU A 118 -1.00 0.70 -4.38
CA LEU A 118 -0.57 0.16 -5.67
C LEU A 118 0.34 -1.06 -5.47
N LEU A 119 1.38 -0.93 -4.64
CA LEU A 119 2.30 -2.03 -4.33
C LEU A 119 1.55 -3.29 -3.85
N LEU A 120 0.57 -3.11 -2.96
CA LEU A 120 -0.15 -4.21 -2.33
C LEU A 120 -1.33 -4.74 -3.15
N SER A 121 -1.70 -4.11 -4.26
CA SER A 121 -2.80 -4.56 -5.12
C SER A 121 -2.39 -4.99 -6.53
N PHE A 122 -1.19 -4.65 -6.99
CA PHE A 122 -0.66 -5.17 -8.26
C PHE A 122 -0.36 -6.68 -8.19
N PRO A 123 -0.30 -7.36 -9.38
CA PRO A 123 0.11 -8.75 -9.45
C PRO A 123 1.52 -8.94 -8.90
N GLY A 124 1.73 -10.04 -8.20
CA GLY A 124 3.05 -10.40 -7.66
C GLY A 124 3.13 -10.35 -6.14
N THR A 125 4.34 -10.56 -5.65
CA THR A 125 4.68 -10.54 -4.22
C THR A 125 5.22 -9.16 -3.84
N PRO A 126 4.54 -8.41 -2.96
CA PRO A 126 5.03 -7.11 -2.53
C PRO A 126 6.21 -7.27 -1.56
N ILE A 127 7.26 -6.50 -1.80
CA ILE A 127 8.44 -6.37 -0.92
C ILE A 127 8.38 -5.01 -0.25
N ILE A 128 8.32 -4.98 1.06
CA ILE A 128 8.36 -3.76 1.87
C ILE A 128 9.78 -3.60 2.41
N TYR A 129 10.38 -2.45 2.18
CA TYR A 129 11.68 -2.12 2.75
C TYR A 129 11.49 -1.66 4.19
N TYR A 130 12.32 -2.17 5.13
CA TYR A 130 12.20 -1.85 6.55
C TYR A 130 12.18 -0.34 6.80
N GLY A 131 11.28 0.11 7.67
CA GLY A 131 11.12 1.51 8.03
C GLY A 131 10.17 2.30 7.10
N ASP A 132 9.86 1.82 5.90
CA ASP A 132 8.87 2.47 5.03
C ASP A 132 7.46 2.39 5.66
N GLU A 133 7.18 1.35 6.44
CA GLU A 133 5.93 1.16 7.18
C GLU A 133 5.69 2.17 8.30
N ILE A 134 6.74 2.89 8.72
CA ILE A 134 6.64 3.99 9.69
C ILE A 134 6.99 5.35 9.10
N GLY A 135 7.35 5.41 7.82
CA GLY A 135 7.77 6.64 7.15
C GLY A 135 9.18 7.11 7.54
N MET A 136 10.12 6.18 7.73
CA MET A 136 11.54 6.53 7.97
C MET A 136 12.08 7.40 6.85
N GLY A 137 12.86 8.41 7.25
CA GLY A 137 13.66 9.23 6.35
C GLY A 137 14.99 8.59 5.95
N ASP A 138 15.79 9.40 5.27
CA ASP A 138 17.14 9.05 4.84
C ASP A 138 18.15 10.15 5.18
N ASN A 139 19.44 9.88 4.97
CA ASN A 139 20.51 10.85 5.13
C ASN A 139 21.36 10.91 3.86
N ILE A 140 21.09 11.89 2.99
CA ILE A 140 21.79 12.08 1.72
C ILE A 140 23.25 12.51 1.85
N TYR A 141 23.71 12.84 3.06
CA TYR A 141 25.10 13.23 3.33
C TYR A 141 26.01 12.03 3.56
N LEU A 142 25.47 10.84 3.80
CA LEU A 142 26.27 9.62 3.91
C LEU A 142 26.71 9.14 2.52
N GLY A 143 27.91 8.58 2.47
CA GLY A 143 28.48 8.03 1.23
C GLY A 143 27.73 6.80 0.73
N ASP A 144 27.89 6.48 -0.55
CA ASP A 144 27.25 5.34 -1.24
C ASP A 144 25.72 5.32 -1.00
N ARG A 145 25.14 4.14 -0.77
CA ARG A 145 23.72 3.95 -0.42
C ARG A 145 23.43 3.97 1.08
N ASN A 146 24.45 4.30 1.89
CA ASN A 146 24.37 4.24 3.36
C ASN A 146 23.26 5.12 3.93
N GLY A 147 22.92 6.22 3.24
CA GLY A 147 21.83 7.10 3.66
C GLY A 147 20.45 6.44 3.76
N VAL A 148 20.21 5.38 2.99
CA VAL A 148 18.96 4.58 3.05
C VAL A 148 19.07 3.31 3.89
N ARG A 149 20.26 3.04 4.49
CA ARG A 149 20.58 1.84 5.27
C ARG A 149 20.77 2.12 6.76
N THR A 150 20.32 3.26 7.24
CA THR A 150 20.44 3.69 8.64
C THR A 150 19.68 2.76 9.57
N PRO A 151 20.08 2.66 10.86
CA PRO A 151 19.43 1.75 11.81
C PRO A 151 17.93 1.99 11.94
N MET A 152 17.18 0.91 12.15
CA MET A 152 15.73 0.96 12.38
C MET A 152 15.39 1.76 13.65
N GLN A 153 14.34 2.55 13.59
CA GLN A 153 13.87 3.43 14.66
C GLN A 153 12.76 2.73 15.47
N TRP A 154 13.15 2.05 16.55
CA TRP A 154 12.23 1.26 17.38
C TRP A 154 11.55 2.11 18.46
N THR A 155 12.33 2.95 19.16
CA THR A 155 11.88 3.77 20.31
C THR A 155 12.45 5.18 20.21
N PRO A 156 11.93 6.15 21.00
CA PRO A 156 12.53 7.48 21.10
C PRO A 156 13.83 7.50 21.92
N ASP A 157 14.27 6.37 22.46
CA ASP A 157 15.46 6.27 23.28
C ASP A 157 16.76 6.32 22.48
N ARG A 158 17.87 6.30 23.22
CA ARG A 158 19.24 6.29 22.67
C ARG A 158 19.37 5.28 21.53
N ASN A 159 19.97 5.72 20.43
CA ASN A 159 20.13 4.94 19.21
C ASN A 159 18.80 4.41 18.64
N GLY A 160 17.70 5.10 18.88
CA GLY A 160 16.38 4.66 18.42
C GLY A 160 15.95 3.30 18.96
N GLY A 161 16.49 2.86 20.11
CA GLY A 161 16.29 1.52 20.62
C GLY A 161 16.97 0.39 19.81
N PHE A 162 17.71 0.73 18.76
CA PHE A 162 18.38 -0.26 17.90
C PHE A 162 19.57 -0.94 18.60
N SER A 163 20.35 -0.16 19.36
CA SER A 163 21.52 -0.67 20.08
C SER A 163 21.77 0.10 21.38
N ARG A 164 22.33 -0.59 22.38
CA ARG A 164 22.76 0.02 23.67
C ARG A 164 24.18 0.56 23.64
N CYS A 165 24.90 0.41 22.52
CA CYS A 165 26.28 0.87 22.40
C CYS A 165 26.39 2.40 22.46
N ASP A 166 27.62 2.92 22.57
CA ASP A 166 27.89 4.33 22.34
C ASP A 166 27.47 4.72 20.90
N PRO A 167 26.76 5.85 20.68
CA PRO A 167 26.35 6.27 19.34
C PRO A 167 27.51 6.36 18.35
N ALA A 168 28.71 6.71 18.80
CA ALA A 168 29.92 6.74 17.98
C ALA A 168 30.37 5.37 17.48
N ARG A 169 29.87 4.28 18.06
CA ARG A 169 30.18 2.89 17.69
C ARG A 169 29.16 2.28 16.75
N LEU A 170 28.08 2.99 16.41
CA LEU A 170 27.16 2.54 15.37
C LEU A 170 27.88 2.52 14.02
N TYR A 171 27.67 1.46 13.24
CA TYR A 171 28.23 1.36 11.88
C TYR A 171 27.72 2.49 10.98
N LEU A 172 26.46 2.83 11.09
CA LEU A 172 25.82 4.01 10.47
C LEU A 172 25.11 4.83 11.54
N PRO A 173 25.13 6.16 11.45
CA PRO A 173 24.45 7.01 12.43
C PRO A 173 22.93 6.88 12.33
N MET A 174 22.25 7.20 13.42
CA MET A 174 20.81 7.40 13.43
C MET A 174 20.42 8.62 12.57
N ILE A 175 19.18 8.62 12.06
CA ILE A 175 18.57 9.81 11.47
C ILE A 175 18.30 10.82 12.60
N MET A 176 18.87 12.01 12.48
CA MET A 176 18.76 13.11 13.46
C MET A 176 17.96 14.31 12.91
N ASP A 177 17.33 14.14 11.75
CA ASP A 177 16.48 15.16 11.13
C ASP A 177 15.25 15.45 12.00
N PRO A 178 14.82 16.71 12.19
CA PRO A 178 13.64 17.03 13.02
C PRO A 178 12.33 16.39 12.54
N VAL A 179 12.19 16.10 11.25
CA VAL A 179 10.98 15.48 10.67
C VAL A 179 11.05 13.95 10.71
N TYR A 180 12.23 13.39 10.44
CA TYR A 180 12.41 11.95 10.24
C TYR A 180 13.23 11.28 11.37
N GLY A 181 13.74 12.04 12.32
CA GLY A 181 14.55 11.50 13.42
C GLY A 181 13.77 10.51 14.28
N TYR A 182 14.49 9.61 14.96
CA TYR A 182 13.92 8.53 15.76
C TYR A 182 13.06 9.03 16.94
N GLU A 183 13.23 10.26 17.38
CA GLU A 183 12.37 10.88 18.40
C GLU A 183 10.97 11.19 17.85
N ALA A 184 10.87 11.57 16.56
CA ALA A 184 9.62 11.90 15.88
C ALA A 184 8.97 10.67 15.20
N VAL A 185 9.80 9.80 14.61
CA VAL A 185 9.34 8.65 13.83
C VAL A 185 9.90 7.37 14.44
N ASN A 186 9.08 6.58 15.11
CA ASN A 186 9.49 5.30 15.70
C ASN A 186 8.32 4.33 15.85
N ILE A 187 8.64 3.04 15.96
CA ILE A 187 7.67 1.94 16.09
C ILE A 187 6.83 2.09 17.36
N GLU A 188 7.46 2.42 18.48
CA GLU A 188 6.77 2.48 19.78
C GLU A 188 5.65 3.52 19.77
N ALA A 189 5.93 4.74 19.34
CA ALA A 189 4.93 5.80 19.25
C ALA A 189 3.80 5.44 18.26
N GLN A 190 4.15 4.89 17.09
CA GLN A 190 3.16 4.52 16.08
C GLN A 190 2.32 3.31 16.48
N SER A 191 2.85 2.38 17.25
CA SER A 191 2.08 1.23 17.76
C SER A 191 0.97 1.63 18.73
N ARG A 192 1.09 2.79 19.39
CA ARG A 192 0.08 3.33 20.30
C ARG A 192 -1.06 4.09 19.60
N SER A 193 -0.93 4.35 18.30
CA SER A 193 -1.90 5.13 17.52
C SER A 193 -2.53 4.30 16.42
N LEU A 194 -3.87 4.17 16.44
CA LEU A 194 -4.63 3.50 15.39
C LEU A 194 -4.61 4.25 14.06
N ALA A 195 -4.35 5.56 14.08
CA ALA A 195 -4.26 6.40 12.89
C ALA A 195 -2.84 6.47 12.30
N SER A 196 -1.84 5.83 12.93
CA SER A 196 -0.45 5.82 12.46
C SER A 196 -0.29 5.14 11.11
N LEU A 197 0.82 5.45 10.41
CA LEU A 197 1.18 4.77 9.17
C LEU A 197 1.39 3.27 9.40
N LEU A 198 2.02 2.89 10.49
CA LEU A 198 2.22 1.49 10.88
C LEU A 198 0.90 0.74 11.02
N SER A 199 -0.06 1.30 11.77
CA SER A 199 -1.37 0.68 11.97
C SER A 199 -2.16 0.58 10.67
N TRP A 200 -2.08 1.62 9.83
CA TRP A 200 -2.68 1.63 8.51
C TRP A 200 -2.05 0.55 7.60
N THR A 201 -0.72 0.44 7.56
CA THR A 201 0.00 -0.56 6.76
C THR A 201 -0.36 -1.99 7.19
N LYS A 202 -0.42 -2.24 8.50
CA LYS A 202 -0.86 -3.54 9.04
C LYS A 202 -2.28 -3.89 8.56
N ARG A 203 -3.20 -2.94 8.60
CA ARG A 203 -4.59 -3.14 8.13
C ARG A 203 -4.63 -3.43 6.63
N LEU A 204 -3.88 -2.69 5.81
CA LEU A 204 -3.83 -2.90 4.37
C LEU A 204 -3.27 -4.28 4.01
N ILE A 205 -2.22 -4.72 4.71
CA ILE A 205 -1.67 -6.08 4.57
C ILE A 205 -2.69 -7.14 5.00
N SER A 206 -3.43 -6.90 6.08
CA SER A 206 -4.48 -7.82 6.53
C SER A 206 -5.56 -7.99 5.47
N VAL A 207 -6.04 -6.89 4.89
CA VAL A 207 -7.01 -6.93 3.77
C VAL A 207 -6.44 -7.69 2.58
N ARG A 208 -5.19 -7.44 2.18
CA ARG A 208 -4.56 -8.21 1.10
C ARG A 208 -4.51 -9.71 1.41
N LYS A 209 -4.19 -10.08 2.64
CA LYS A 209 -4.07 -11.49 3.05
C LYS A 209 -5.40 -12.22 3.16
N SER A 210 -6.51 -11.50 3.32
CA SER A 210 -7.85 -12.11 3.41
C SER A 210 -8.39 -12.62 2.07
N SER A 211 -7.80 -12.22 0.93
CA SER A 211 -8.22 -12.65 -0.41
C SER A 211 -7.05 -13.12 -1.26
N LYS A 212 -7.21 -14.24 -1.94
CA LYS A 212 -6.23 -14.77 -2.90
C LYS A 212 -6.16 -13.94 -4.19
N VAL A 213 -7.16 -13.11 -4.46
CA VAL A 213 -7.23 -12.23 -5.63
C VAL A 213 -5.97 -11.38 -5.79
N PHE A 214 -5.47 -10.79 -4.72
CA PHE A 214 -4.29 -9.93 -4.80
C PHE A 214 -3.00 -10.68 -5.16
N GLY A 215 -2.87 -11.93 -4.69
CA GLY A 215 -1.67 -12.73 -4.94
C GLY A 215 -1.72 -13.58 -6.20
N ARG A 216 -2.92 -14.04 -6.62
CA ARG A 216 -3.10 -15.00 -7.71
C ARG A 216 -4.00 -14.51 -8.85
N GLY A 217 -4.72 -13.41 -8.63
CA GLY A 217 -5.67 -12.91 -9.61
C GLY A 217 -5.02 -12.33 -10.85
N SER A 218 -5.73 -12.40 -11.97
CA SER A 218 -5.41 -11.68 -13.19
C SER A 218 -5.49 -10.16 -12.97
N LEU A 219 -4.95 -9.41 -13.90
CA LEU A 219 -5.05 -7.93 -13.94
C LEU A 219 -5.71 -7.52 -15.25
N THR A 220 -6.80 -6.76 -15.17
CA THR A 220 -7.45 -6.14 -16.33
C THR A 220 -7.63 -4.66 -16.11
N PHE A 221 -7.06 -3.82 -16.99
CA PHE A 221 -7.24 -2.38 -16.91
C PHE A 221 -8.61 -1.96 -17.43
N VAL A 222 -9.30 -1.14 -16.63
CA VAL A 222 -10.46 -0.36 -17.08
C VAL A 222 -9.99 1.07 -17.34
N ARG A 223 -10.42 1.67 -18.47
CA ARG A 223 -9.89 2.97 -18.92
C ARG A 223 -10.98 4.05 -18.86
N PRO A 224 -11.15 4.73 -17.71
CA PRO A 224 -12.00 5.92 -17.68
C PRO A 224 -11.38 7.03 -18.55
N ALA A 225 -12.20 8.01 -18.98
CA ALA A 225 -11.72 9.15 -19.75
C ALA A 225 -10.68 9.98 -18.96
N ASN A 226 -10.85 10.08 -17.64
CA ASN A 226 -9.91 10.77 -16.76
C ASN A 226 -8.60 10.01 -16.63
N ARG A 227 -7.51 10.59 -17.16
CA ARG A 227 -6.17 9.96 -17.17
C ARG A 227 -5.48 9.93 -15.81
N SER A 228 -5.87 10.83 -14.90
CA SER A 228 -5.31 10.88 -13.54
C SER A 228 -5.87 9.80 -12.62
N VAL A 229 -6.89 9.05 -13.07
CA VAL A 229 -7.45 7.95 -12.30
C VAL A 229 -7.03 6.63 -12.93
N LEU A 230 -6.34 5.82 -12.15
CA LEU A 230 -5.95 4.46 -12.50
C LEU A 230 -7.03 3.50 -12.01
N VAL A 231 -7.58 2.68 -12.91
CA VAL A 231 -8.61 1.69 -12.62
C VAL A 231 -8.21 0.35 -13.19
N TYR A 232 -8.29 -0.67 -12.37
CA TYR A 232 -8.06 -2.06 -12.77
C TYR A 232 -8.84 -3.03 -11.92
N VAL A 233 -9.11 -4.18 -12.50
CA VAL A 233 -9.79 -5.29 -11.86
C VAL A 233 -8.80 -6.41 -11.64
N ARG A 234 -8.82 -6.99 -10.45
CA ARG A 234 -8.15 -8.24 -10.09
C ARG A 234 -9.22 -9.32 -9.98
N GLN A 235 -9.01 -10.47 -10.61
CA GLN A 235 -9.96 -11.56 -10.57
C GLN A 235 -9.25 -12.89 -10.33
N TYR A 236 -9.78 -13.67 -9.40
CA TYR A 236 -9.34 -15.03 -9.11
C TYR A 236 -10.58 -15.89 -8.78
N GLU A 237 -10.79 -16.93 -9.55
CA GLU A 237 -12.02 -17.75 -9.44
C GLU A 237 -13.27 -16.86 -9.51
N ASN A 238 -14.11 -16.90 -8.48
CA ASN A 238 -15.34 -16.11 -8.37
C ASN A 238 -15.14 -14.75 -7.68
N GLU A 239 -13.95 -14.52 -7.13
CA GLU A 239 -13.65 -13.27 -6.44
C GLU A 239 -13.19 -12.19 -7.44
N VAL A 240 -13.79 -11.01 -7.34
CA VAL A 240 -13.46 -9.85 -8.18
C VAL A 240 -13.23 -8.65 -7.28
N VAL A 241 -12.07 -8.02 -7.43
CA VAL A 241 -11.72 -6.79 -6.73
C VAL A 241 -11.44 -5.69 -7.75
N LEU A 242 -12.20 -4.61 -7.66
CA LEU A 242 -11.98 -3.37 -8.40
C LEU A 242 -11.08 -2.46 -7.57
N CYS A 243 -9.94 -2.07 -8.15
CA CYS A 243 -9.01 -1.11 -7.56
C CYS A 243 -9.10 0.21 -8.34
N VAL A 244 -9.32 1.30 -7.61
CA VAL A 244 -9.41 2.66 -8.16
C VAL A 244 -8.47 3.57 -7.40
N ALA A 245 -7.58 4.29 -8.07
CA ALA A 245 -6.62 5.19 -7.45
C ALA A 245 -6.54 6.53 -8.19
N ASN A 246 -6.63 7.62 -7.44
CA ASN A 246 -6.37 8.96 -7.92
C ASN A 246 -4.86 9.27 -7.78
N LEU A 247 -4.18 9.47 -8.87
CA LEU A 247 -2.73 9.74 -8.91
C LEU A 247 -2.41 11.24 -8.81
N SER A 248 -3.45 12.09 -8.68
CA SER A 248 -3.26 13.55 -8.72
C SER A 248 -3.46 14.22 -7.36
N ARG A 249 -2.89 15.40 -7.23
CA ARG A 249 -3.02 16.30 -6.06
C ARG A 249 -4.38 16.94 -5.91
N SER A 250 -5.28 16.74 -6.87
CA SER A 250 -6.63 17.30 -6.89
C SER A 250 -7.66 16.18 -6.75
N ALA A 251 -8.83 16.49 -6.19
CA ALA A 251 -9.95 15.55 -6.20
C ALA A 251 -10.36 15.25 -7.64
N GLN A 252 -10.64 13.99 -7.96
CA GLN A 252 -10.97 13.51 -9.28
C GLN A 252 -12.27 12.71 -9.28
N ALA A 253 -13.07 12.91 -10.30
CA ALA A 253 -14.19 12.05 -10.62
C ALA A 253 -13.82 11.12 -11.78
N ALA A 254 -14.29 9.89 -11.73
CA ALA A 254 -14.13 8.91 -12.81
C ALA A 254 -15.45 8.21 -13.09
N GLU A 255 -15.81 8.18 -14.37
CA GLU A 255 -16.87 7.32 -14.89
C GLU A 255 -16.25 6.01 -15.35
N ILE A 256 -16.65 4.91 -14.74
CA ILE A 256 -16.05 3.59 -14.93
C ILE A 256 -17.10 2.67 -15.56
N ASP A 257 -16.77 2.07 -16.69
CA ASP A 257 -17.62 1.04 -17.28
C ASP A 257 -17.47 -0.26 -16.46
N LEU A 258 -18.48 -0.57 -15.66
CA LEU A 258 -18.59 -1.79 -14.88
C LEU A 258 -19.72 -2.70 -15.39
N SER A 259 -20.17 -2.53 -16.63
CA SER A 259 -21.23 -3.34 -17.24
C SER A 259 -21.03 -4.86 -17.13
N PRO A 260 -19.80 -5.42 -17.19
CA PRO A 260 -19.57 -6.86 -16.97
C PRO A 260 -19.98 -7.36 -15.57
N TRP A 261 -20.04 -6.47 -14.59
CA TRP A 261 -20.37 -6.78 -13.18
C TRP A 261 -21.70 -6.17 -12.74
N ARG A 262 -22.59 -5.90 -13.69
CA ARG A 262 -23.92 -5.38 -13.42
C ARG A 262 -24.67 -6.23 -12.38
N GLY A 263 -25.36 -5.57 -11.46
CA GLY A 263 -26.12 -6.19 -10.38
C GLY A 263 -25.29 -6.53 -9.14
N ARG A 264 -23.95 -6.46 -9.23
CA ARG A 264 -23.08 -6.65 -8.05
C ARG A 264 -23.04 -5.38 -7.19
N THR A 265 -22.79 -5.57 -5.91
CA THR A 265 -22.62 -4.49 -4.93
C THR A 265 -21.12 -4.34 -4.63
N PRO A 266 -20.52 -3.17 -4.88
CA PRO A 266 -19.13 -2.91 -4.46
C PRO A 266 -19.07 -2.73 -2.95
N LEU A 267 -18.31 -3.61 -2.26
CA LEU A 267 -17.98 -3.49 -0.84
C LEU A 267 -16.56 -2.90 -0.72
N GLU A 268 -16.45 -1.71 -0.13
CA GLU A 268 -15.15 -1.08 0.14
C GLU A 268 -14.45 -1.83 1.27
N LEU A 269 -13.24 -2.36 1.00
CA LEU A 269 -12.58 -3.36 1.85
C LEU A 269 -11.92 -2.78 3.11
N LEU A 270 -11.51 -1.52 3.12
CA LEU A 270 -10.83 -0.91 4.28
C LEU A 270 -11.82 -0.37 5.31
N GLY A 271 -12.90 0.22 4.85
CA GLY A 271 -13.97 0.76 5.68
C GLY A 271 -15.13 -0.20 5.90
N ASN A 272 -15.15 -1.33 5.18
CA ASN A 272 -16.22 -2.32 5.19
C ASN A 272 -17.60 -1.69 4.96
N LYS A 273 -17.72 -0.92 3.85
CA LYS A 273 -18.92 -0.18 3.50
C LYS A 273 -19.43 -0.55 2.12
N ASP A 274 -20.73 -0.83 2.02
CA ASP A 274 -21.40 -1.03 0.73
C ASP A 274 -21.53 0.29 -0.01
N PHE A 275 -21.25 0.22 -1.31
CA PHE A 275 -21.50 1.28 -2.27
C PHE A 275 -22.72 0.96 -3.13
N PRO A 276 -23.27 1.92 -3.90
CA PRO A 276 -24.44 1.69 -4.74
C PRO A 276 -24.24 0.51 -5.70
N VAL A 277 -25.31 -0.25 -5.94
CA VAL A 277 -25.29 -1.40 -6.87
C VAL A 277 -24.92 -0.95 -8.27
N ILE A 278 -24.09 -1.72 -8.96
CA ILE A 278 -23.69 -1.48 -10.35
C ILE A 278 -24.94 -1.63 -11.26
N GLY A 279 -25.31 -0.54 -11.92
CA GLY A 279 -26.45 -0.45 -12.84
C GLY A 279 -26.06 -0.47 -14.31
N ASP A 280 -26.93 0.08 -15.16
CA ASP A 280 -26.74 0.19 -16.62
C ASP A 280 -25.89 1.39 -17.04
N ARG A 281 -25.75 2.38 -16.17
CA ARG A 281 -24.96 3.59 -16.43
C ARG A 281 -23.53 3.41 -15.97
N PRO A 282 -22.57 4.17 -16.56
CA PRO A 282 -21.20 4.21 -16.04
C PRO A 282 -21.19 4.48 -14.53
N TYR A 283 -20.36 3.75 -13.81
CA TYR A 283 -20.25 3.87 -12.37
C TYR A 283 -19.37 5.07 -12.00
N VAL A 284 -19.95 6.05 -11.31
CA VAL A 284 -19.26 7.29 -10.95
C VAL A 284 -18.65 7.15 -9.57
N VAL A 285 -17.32 7.38 -9.49
CA VAL A 285 -16.58 7.43 -8.22
C VAL A 285 -15.84 8.75 -8.12
N THR A 286 -15.95 9.42 -6.97
CA THR A 286 -15.15 10.60 -6.65
C THR A 286 -14.08 10.23 -5.63
N LEU A 287 -12.84 10.58 -5.91
CA LEU A 287 -11.69 10.30 -5.05
C LEU A 287 -11.06 11.61 -4.58
N ALA A 288 -10.72 11.66 -3.30
CA ALA A 288 -9.89 12.71 -2.74
C ALA A 288 -8.50 12.75 -3.41
N PRO A 289 -7.72 13.83 -3.26
CA PRO A 289 -6.32 13.87 -3.70
C PRO A 289 -5.54 12.65 -3.20
N TYR A 290 -4.90 11.92 -4.11
CA TYR A 290 -4.18 10.67 -3.84
C TYR A 290 -5.01 9.61 -3.11
N GLY A 291 -6.35 9.70 -3.19
CA GLY A 291 -7.27 8.73 -2.61
C GLY A 291 -7.38 7.47 -3.45
N PHE A 292 -7.72 6.37 -2.81
CA PHE A 292 -7.94 5.10 -3.49
C PHE A 292 -9.06 4.32 -2.82
N PHE A 293 -9.61 3.35 -3.56
CA PHE A 293 -10.55 2.36 -3.07
C PHE A 293 -10.18 0.97 -3.59
N TRP A 294 -10.39 -0.03 -2.74
CA TRP A 294 -10.45 -1.44 -3.11
C TRP A 294 -11.87 -1.94 -2.86
N PHE A 295 -12.57 -2.29 -3.91
CA PHE A 295 -13.94 -2.78 -3.84
C PHE A 295 -13.99 -4.27 -4.16
N GLN A 296 -14.46 -5.09 -3.25
CA GLN A 296 -14.91 -6.42 -3.60
C GLN A 296 -16.27 -6.32 -4.30
N LEU A 297 -16.41 -6.87 -5.51
CA LEU A 297 -17.66 -6.86 -6.26
C LEU A 297 -18.50 -8.08 -5.86
N CYS A 298 -19.30 -7.92 -4.80
CA CYS A 298 -20.13 -8.99 -4.23
C CYS A 298 -21.33 -9.29 -5.12
N GLU A 299 -21.58 -10.56 -5.37
CA GLU A 299 -22.85 -10.97 -5.96
C GLU A 299 -23.97 -10.63 -4.97
N LYS A 300 -25.10 -10.19 -5.52
CA LYS A 300 -26.29 -9.95 -4.70
C LYS A 300 -26.72 -11.32 -4.13
N LEU A 301 -26.45 -11.57 -2.87
CA LEU A 301 -27.17 -12.61 -2.16
C LEU A 301 -28.63 -12.23 -2.31
N GLU A 302 -29.43 -13.06 -3.02
CA GLU A 302 -30.88 -12.95 -2.92
C GLU A 302 -31.20 -12.89 -1.44
N LYS A 303 -31.72 -11.75 -0.99
CA LYS A 303 -32.19 -11.65 0.37
C LYS A 303 -33.22 -12.75 0.52
N GLN A 304 -32.86 -13.84 1.16
CA GLN A 304 -33.87 -14.74 1.71
C GLN A 304 -34.86 -13.85 2.47
N PRO A 305 -36.18 -14.03 2.27
CA PRO A 305 -37.17 -13.16 2.89
C PRO A 305 -36.83 -13.11 4.38
N ASN A 306 -36.66 -11.90 4.86
CA ASN A 306 -36.27 -11.54 6.22
C ASN A 306 -36.80 -12.55 7.25
N ILE A 307 -35.98 -13.49 7.65
CA ILE A 307 -36.00 -13.92 9.03
C ILE A 307 -35.38 -12.70 9.74
N SER A 308 -36.21 -11.90 10.34
CA SER A 308 -35.79 -10.82 11.22
C SER A 308 -34.95 -11.44 12.34
N HIS A 309 -33.65 -11.59 12.09
CA HIS A 309 -32.70 -11.61 13.17
C HIS A 309 -32.70 -10.16 13.67
N SER A 310 -33.59 -9.89 14.63
CA SER A 310 -33.35 -8.79 15.56
C SER A 310 -31.90 -8.94 15.97
N THR A 311 -31.04 -8.01 15.56
CA THR A 311 -29.72 -7.84 16.19
C THR A 311 -30.00 -7.89 17.68
N PRO A 312 -29.42 -8.82 18.44
CA PRO A 312 -29.62 -8.80 19.88
C PRO A 312 -29.22 -7.41 20.34
N GLU A 313 -30.19 -6.71 20.96
CA GLU A 313 -29.89 -5.43 21.59
C GLU A 313 -28.87 -5.72 22.67
N LEU A 314 -27.61 -5.36 22.41
CA LEU A 314 -26.52 -5.58 23.37
C LEU A 314 -26.80 -4.66 24.56
N GLU A 315 -27.10 -5.24 25.71
CA GLU A 315 -27.28 -4.52 26.96
C GLU A 315 -26.01 -3.71 27.26
N THR A 316 -26.14 -2.42 27.41
CA THR A 316 -25.04 -1.53 27.73
C THR A 316 -24.87 -1.41 29.24
N LEU A 317 -23.78 -1.97 29.77
CA LEU A 317 -23.38 -1.82 31.16
C LEU A 317 -22.57 -0.53 31.35
N VAL A 318 -23.15 0.46 32.02
CA VAL A 318 -22.45 1.70 32.38
C VAL A 318 -21.84 1.54 33.77
N VAL A 319 -20.50 1.58 33.81
CA VAL A 319 -19.71 1.46 35.02
C VAL A 319 -19.13 2.82 35.41
N ILE A 320 -19.59 3.40 36.51
CA ILE A 320 -19.20 4.75 36.94
C ILE A 320 -17.98 4.73 37.86
N ASN A 321 -17.83 3.70 38.71
CA ASN A 321 -16.86 3.66 39.82
C ASN A 321 -15.88 2.46 39.73
N GLY A 322 -15.52 2.00 38.53
CA GLY A 322 -14.56 0.93 38.30
C GLY A 322 -15.20 -0.45 38.13
N TRP A 323 -14.44 -1.38 37.51
CA TRP A 323 -14.91 -2.69 37.03
C TRP A 323 -15.48 -3.61 38.13
N THR A 324 -15.06 -3.47 39.39
CA THR A 324 -15.56 -4.26 40.51
C THR A 324 -17.05 -4.08 40.77
N GLN A 325 -17.64 -2.95 40.34
CA GLN A 325 -19.07 -2.69 40.43
C GLN A 325 -19.88 -3.57 39.45
N MET A 326 -19.28 -4.06 38.38
CA MET A 326 -19.93 -5.01 37.46
C MET A 326 -20.24 -6.36 38.10
N LEU A 327 -19.51 -6.73 39.15
CA LEU A 327 -19.69 -7.98 39.89
C LEU A 327 -20.71 -7.89 41.03
N GLN A 328 -21.46 -6.77 41.14
CA GLN A 328 -22.43 -6.56 42.21
C GLN A 328 -23.82 -6.11 41.68
N GLY A 329 -24.86 -6.50 42.39
CA GLY A 329 -26.21 -6.06 42.15
C GLY A 329 -26.76 -6.43 40.76
N ARG A 330 -27.52 -5.47 40.15
CA ARG A 330 -28.17 -5.66 38.84
C ARG A 330 -27.19 -5.84 37.72
N SER A 331 -26.03 -5.19 37.75
CA SER A 331 -24.99 -5.33 36.75
C SER A 331 -24.42 -6.74 36.66
N ARG A 332 -24.29 -7.42 37.82
CA ARG A 332 -23.88 -8.82 37.89
C ARG A 332 -24.93 -9.75 37.24
N GLN A 333 -26.19 -9.54 37.46
CA GLN A 333 -27.26 -10.35 36.86
C GLN A 333 -27.27 -10.23 35.34
N ILE A 334 -27.12 -9.01 34.81
CA ILE A 334 -27.02 -8.78 33.38
C ILE A 334 -25.74 -9.45 32.80
N LEU A 335 -24.62 -9.32 33.52
CA LEU A 335 -23.36 -9.95 33.09
C LEU A 335 -23.47 -11.48 33.00
N GLU A 336 -24.06 -12.11 34.02
CA GLU A 336 -24.19 -13.58 34.13
C GLU A 336 -25.26 -14.16 33.19
N HIS A 337 -26.34 -13.41 32.87
CA HIS A 337 -27.46 -13.91 32.07
C HIS A 337 -27.38 -13.53 30.59
N ASP A 338 -26.88 -12.33 30.29
CA ASP A 338 -27.02 -11.76 28.94
C ASP A 338 -25.66 -11.59 28.23
N VAL A 339 -24.55 -11.61 28.97
CA VAL A 339 -23.20 -11.37 28.42
C VAL A 339 -22.28 -12.59 28.51
N LEU A 340 -22.40 -13.38 29.59
CA LEU A 340 -21.61 -14.62 29.79
C LEU A 340 -22.57 -15.81 29.81
N PRO A 341 -22.76 -16.48 28.68
CA PRO A 341 -23.56 -17.69 28.61
C PRO A 341 -22.94 -18.87 29.36
#